data_fcc52381ca602a2c1a559e2b864d86a2
#
_entry.id   fcc52381ca602a2c1a559e2b864d86a2
#
_cell.length_a   1.000
_cell.length_b   1.000
_cell.length_c   1.000
_cell.angle_alpha   90.00
_cell.angle_beta   90.00
_cell.angle_gamma   90.00
#
_symmetry.space_group_name_H-M   'P 1'
#
loop_
_entity.id
_entity.type
_entity.pdbx_description
1 polymer ?
#
loop_
_entity_poly.entity_id
_entity_poly.type
_entity_poly.pdbx_seq_one_letter_code
_entity_poly.pdbx_strand_id
1 'polypeptide(L)'
;YCTPDSIGGFPQVSGIVYTIDGTKTYDAGDVYEGSTYHAPKTIRRVTIQSVGGKAFNLRTVYTIATNDFLAAGGDTYYAFKTASVNYDLGIPMDEVVMDYVKTELKGVVSAEDYGEAGDRITIIKGLPFTDVDPSAAYYSAVKYCYENNIFKGVTDTMFMPNNTITRGQMVTVLWRMNGSPEPKNANPFGDVAATSPFVKAIAWAAENKLTNGITETTFAPAQAISRQQFLTILYRYA
;
A
#
# COMPACT_ATOMS: atom_id res chain seq x y z
N TYR A 1 -2.62 11.93 -11.13
CA TYR A 1 -3.89 12.16 -10.43
C TYR A 1 -3.66 12.47 -8.98
N CYS A 2 -4.16 13.59 -8.58
CA CYS A 2 -3.91 14.16 -7.27
C CYS A 2 -5.22 14.52 -6.57
N THR A 3 -6.21 13.66 -6.61
CA THR A 3 -7.43 13.85 -5.84
C THR A 3 -7.45 12.86 -4.67
N PRO A 4 -8.08 13.19 -3.54
CA PRO A 4 -8.33 12.23 -2.48
C PRO A 4 -9.32 11.13 -2.91
N ASP A 5 -10.10 11.39 -3.96
CA ASP A 5 -11.11 10.48 -4.44
C ASP A 5 -10.59 9.55 -5.55
N SER A 6 -11.17 8.37 -5.67
CA SER A 6 -10.88 7.43 -6.74
C SER A 6 -11.40 7.97 -8.08
N ILE A 7 -10.52 8.08 -9.08
CA ILE A 7 -10.89 8.44 -10.45
C ILE A 7 -10.61 7.25 -11.37
N GLY A 8 -11.53 6.98 -12.32
CA GLY A 8 -11.39 5.89 -13.30
C GLY A 8 -10.29 6.09 -14.36
N GLY A 9 -9.71 7.28 -14.42
CA GLY A 9 -8.75 7.66 -15.47
C GLY A 9 -7.29 7.27 -15.20
N PHE A 10 -6.99 6.19 -14.45
CA PHE A 10 -5.61 5.76 -14.23
C PHE A 10 -5.00 5.22 -15.53
N PRO A 11 -3.86 5.77 -16.02
CA PRO A 11 -3.30 5.37 -17.29
C PRO A 11 -2.58 4.03 -17.20
N GLN A 12 -2.91 3.12 -18.08
CA GLN A 12 -2.06 2.00 -18.40
C GLN A 12 -1.09 2.45 -19.50
N VAL A 13 0.21 2.33 -19.22
CA VAL A 13 1.25 2.86 -20.12
C VAL A 13 2.11 1.76 -20.71
N SER A 14 2.66 2.00 -21.91
CA SER A 14 3.75 1.22 -22.50
C SER A 14 4.94 2.13 -22.76
N GLY A 15 6.14 1.59 -22.68
CA GLY A 15 7.38 2.31 -22.92
C GLY A 15 7.78 3.33 -21.84
N ILE A 16 7.05 3.43 -20.74
CA ILE A 16 7.37 4.32 -19.61
C ILE A 16 7.50 3.48 -18.34
N VAL A 17 8.58 3.66 -17.60
CA VAL A 17 8.76 3.10 -16.25
C VAL A 17 8.73 4.23 -15.24
N TYR A 18 7.84 4.13 -14.25
CA TYR A 18 7.69 5.17 -13.25
C TYR A 18 7.24 4.64 -11.89
N THR A 19 7.54 5.41 -10.85
CA THR A 19 7.09 5.14 -9.48
C THR A 19 6.09 6.19 -9.05
N ILE A 20 5.02 5.74 -8.40
CA ILE A 20 4.07 6.60 -7.67
C ILE A 20 4.35 6.43 -6.18
N ASP A 21 4.74 7.52 -5.52
CA ASP A 21 4.97 7.53 -4.07
C ASP A 21 3.70 8.02 -3.36
N GLY A 22 2.87 7.09 -2.93
CA GLY A 22 1.63 7.35 -2.19
C GLY A 22 1.85 7.84 -0.76
N THR A 23 3.10 7.83 -0.26
CA THR A 23 3.42 8.36 1.08
C THR A 23 3.50 9.89 1.09
N LYS A 24 3.67 10.51 -0.08
CA LYS A 24 3.77 11.95 -0.20
C LYS A 24 2.40 12.58 -0.32
N THR A 25 2.20 13.67 0.40
CA THR A 25 0.96 14.43 0.38
C THR A 25 0.73 15.07 -0.99
N TYR A 26 -0.54 15.15 -1.36
CA TYR A 26 -0.98 15.95 -2.48
C TYR A 26 -0.87 17.43 -2.16
N ASP A 27 -0.33 18.20 -3.10
CA ASP A 27 -0.16 19.63 -3.01
C ASP A 27 -1.01 20.29 -4.12
N ALA A 28 -2.21 20.77 -3.74
CA ALA A 28 -3.15 21.36 -4.67
C ALA A 28 -2.64 22.72 -5.17
N GLY A 29 -2.55 22.84 -6.48
CA GLY A 29 -2.36 24.11 -7.19
C GLY A 29 -3.69 24.72 -7.63
N ASP A 30 -3.66 25.46 -8.73
CA ASP A 30 -4.83 26.13 -9.29
C ASP A 30 -5.87 25.13 -9.81
N VAL A 31 -7.12 25.50 -9.74
CA VAL A 31 -8.22 24.72 -10.33
C VAL A 31 -8.12 24.81 -11.85
N TYR A 32 -8.25 23.68 -12.54
CA TYR A 32 -8.38 23.68 -13.99
C TYR A 32 -9.67 24.37 -14.41
N GLU A 33 -9.58 25.23 -15.41
CA GLU A 33 -10.73 25.97 -15.92
C GLU A 33 -11.90 25.05 -16.30
N GLY A 34 -13.09 25.37 -15.80
CA GLY A 34 -14.30 24.61 -16.05
C GLY A 34 -14.37 23.26 -15.33
N SER A 35 -13.53 23.00 -14.32
CA SER A 35 -13.53 21.75 -13.57
C SER A 35 -13.49 21.95 -12.04
N THR A 36 -13.67 20.87 -11.30
CA THR A 36 -13.47 20.81 -9.84
C THR A 36 -12.10 20.24 -9.45
N TYR A 37 -11.26 19.93 -10.44
CA TYR A 37 -9.95 19.32 -10.22
C TYR A 37 -8.84 20.34 -10.18
N HIS A 38 -7.83 20.08 -9.35
CA HIS A 38 -6.68 20.96 -9.18
C HIS A 38 -5.48 20.45 -9.96
N ALA A 39 -4.73 21.35 -10.56
CA ALA A 39 -3.39 21.06 -11.02
C ALA A 39 -2.49 20.72 -9.81
N PRO A 40 -1.47 19.89 -9.97
CA PRO A 40 -0.48 19.72 -8.91
C PRO A 40 0.38 20.99 -8.82
N LYS A 41 0.51 21.56 -7.62
CA LYS A 41 1.43 22.66 -7.37
C LYS A 41 2.88 22.20 -7.51
N THR A 42 3.16 20.98 -7.11
CA THR A 42 4.46 20.33 -7.26
C THR A 42 4.29 18.88 -7.65
N ILE A 43 5.17 18.36 -8.52
CA ILE A 43 5.19 16.95 -8.91
C ILE A 43 6.14 16.21 -7.96
N ARG A 44 5.63 15.75 -6.82
CA ARG A 44 6.42 15.03 -5.81
C ARG A 44 6.12 13.54 -5.77
N ARG A 45 4.93 13.13 -6.21
CA ARG A 45 4.44 11.75 -6.06
C ARG A 45 4.88 10.84 -7.19
N VAL A 46 5.22 11.39 -8.35
CA VAL A 46 5.58 10.61 -9.53
C VAL A 46 7.05 10.83 -9.88
N THR A 47 7.77 9.75 -10.05
CA THR A 47 9.16 9.76 -10.55
C THR A 47 9.22 8.87 -11.80
N ILE A 48 9.50 9.45 -12.96
CA ILE A 48 9.71 8.70 -14.20
C ILE A 48 11.17 8.28 -14.23
N GLN A 49 11.44 6.97 -14.33
CA GLN A 49 12.78 6.40 -14.42
C GLN A 49 13.26 6.35 -15.87
N SER A 50 12.42 5.84 -16.76
CA SER A 50 12.81 5.69 -18.18
C SER A 50 11.64 5.86 -19.13
N VAL A 51 11.98 6.23 -20.37
CA VAL A 51 11.06 6.29 -21.52
C VAL A 51 11.75 5.61 -22.70
N GLY A 52 11.08 4.64 -23.33
CA GLY A 52 11.64 3.87 -24.44
C GLY A 52 12.93 3.12 -24.07
N GLY A 53 13.05 2.65 -22.84
CA GLY A 53 14.24 1.96 -22.32
C GLY A 53 15.44 2.86 -22.01
N LYS A 54 15.32 4.19 -22.20
CA LYS A 54 16.37 5.18 -21.89
C LYS A 54 16.00 5.99 -20.65
N ALA A 55 17.00 6.40 -19.87
CA ALA A 55 16.79 7.25 -18.70
C ALA A 55 15.99 8.51 -19.06
N PHE A 56 14.98 8.84 -18.23
CA PHE A 56 14.15 10.01 -18.45
C PHE A 56 14.94 11.31 -18.38
N ASN A 57 14.67 12.23 -19.29
CA ASN A 57 15.30 13.54 -19.31
C ASN A 57 14.25 14.63 -19.55
N LEU A 58 14.10 15.54 -18.60
CA LEU A 58 13.15 16.66 -18.65
C LEU A 58 13.34 17.63 -19.85
N ARG A 59 14.52 17.62 -20.49
CA ARG A 59 14.82 18.50 -21.65
C ARG A 59 14.58 17.82 -22.99
N THR A 60 14.20 16.55 -22.98
CA THR A 60 13.91 15.79 -24.21
C THR A 60 12.43 15.93 -24.57
N VAL A 61 12.16 16.12 -25.84
CA VAL A 61 10.80 16.05 -26.38
C VAL A 61 10.45 14.57 -26.60
N TYR A 62 9.33 14.15 -26.08
CA TYR A 62 8.80 12.80 -26.22
C TYR A 62 7.54 12.81 -27.07
N THR A 63 7.37 11.81 -27.91
CA THR A 63 6.12 11.58 -28.64
C THR A 63 5.32 10.52 -27.89
N ILE A 64 4.04 10.81 -27.66
CA ILE A 64 3.09 9.93 -26.93
C ILE A 64 1.97 9.55 -27.91
N ALA A 65 1.70 8.26 -28.05
CA ALA A 65 0.47 7.78 -28.67
C ALA A 65 -0.62 7.65 -27.61
N THR A 66 -1.80 8.18 -27.87
CA THR A 66 -2.95 8.14 -26.98
C THR A 66 -4.24 8.24 -27.82
N ASN A 67 -5.41 8.10 -27.19
CA ASN A 67 -6.67 8.34 -27.86
C ASN A 67 -6.99 9.86 -27.94
N ASP A 68 -7.92 10.22 -28.81
CA ASP A 68 -8.40 11.58 -29.05
C ASP A 68 -8.98 12.24 -27.78
N PHE A 69 -9.73 11.48 -27.00
CA PHE A 69 -10.34 11.95 -25.75
C PHE A 69 -9.28 12.42 -24.72
N LEU A 70 -8.24 11.62 -24.50
CA LEU A 70 -7.15 12.00 -23.60
C LEU A 70 -6.30 13.13 -24.19
N ALA A 71 -6.03 13.09 -25.49
CA ALA A 71 -5.31 14.17 -26.20
C ALA A 71 -6.02 15.53 -26.08
N ALA A 72 -7.36 15.52 -26.09
CA ALA A 72 -8.20 16.71 -25.83
C ALA A 72 -8.28 17.10 -24.35
N GLY A 73 -7.61 16.40 -23.44
CA GLY A 73 -7.58 16.67 -22.00
C GLY A 73 -8.71 16.02 -21.21
N GLY A 74 -9.37 15.02 -21.78
CA GLY A 74 -10.34 14.19 -21.08
C GLY A 74 -9.75 13.52 -19.83
N ASP A 75 -10.57 13.11 -18.88
CA ASP A 75 -10.16 12.49 -17.61
C ASP A 75 -9.03 13.25 -16.89
N THR A 76 -9.06 14.59 -16.95
CA THR A 76 -8.06 15.48 -16.33
C THR A 76 -6.65 15.43 -16.93
N TYR A 77 -6.45 14.88 -18.13
CA TYR A 77 -5.17 14.93 -18.85
C TYR A 77 -4.90 16.28 -19.53
N TYR A 78 -5.20 17.37 -18.83
CA TYR A 78 -5.08 18.75 -19.35
C TYR A 78 -3.67 19.08 -19.87
N ALA A 79 -2.64 18.43 -19.35
CA ALA A 79 -1.27 18.62 -19.83
C ALA A 79 -1.11 18.24 -21.32
N PHE A 80 -1.91 17.34 -21.85
CA PHE A 80 -1.83 16.94 -23.27
C PHE A 80 -2.30 18.07 -24.21
N LYS A 81 -3.15 19.01 -23.75
CA LYS A 81 -3.52 20.19 -24.52
C LYS A 81 -2.35 21.14 -24.79
N THR A 82 -1.27 21.02 -24.04
CA THR A 82 -0.07 21.86 -24.20
C THR A 82 0.94 21.25 -25.16
N ALA A 83 0.64 20.09 -25.78
CA ALA A 83 1.49 19.51 -26.79
C ALA A 83 1.69 20.47 -27.97
N SER A 84 2.94 20.69 -28.37
CA SER A 84 3.28 21.59 -29.49
C SER A 84 2.80 21.07 -30.85
N VAL A 85 2.60 19.79 -30.96
CA VAL A 85 2.12 19.09 -32.14
C VAL A 85 1.16 18.00 -31.71
N ASN A 86 0.02 17.93 -32.36
CA ASN A 86 -0.97 16.87 -32.18
C ASN A 86 -1.45 16.41 -33.55
N TYR A 87 -1.36 15.11 -33.83
CA TYR A 87 -1.84 14.48 -35.05
C TYR A 87 -2.92 13.47 -34.72
N ASP A 88 -4.09 13.63 -35.31
CA ASP A 88 -5.09 12.58 -35.35
C ASP A 88 -4.75 11.64 -36.55
N LEU A 89 -4.53 10.36 -36.23
CA LEU A 89 -4.24 9.34 -37.21
C LEU A 89 -5.51 8.82 -37.92
N GLY A 90 -6.70 9.15 -37.40
CA GLY A 90 -7.98 8.70 -37.95
C GLY A 90 -8.18 7.18 -37.88
N ILE A 91 -7.45 6.48 -37.01
CA ILE A 91 -7.53 5.02 -36.87
C ILE A 91 -8.31 4.73 -35.56
N PRO A 92 -9.44 4.00 -35.64
CA PRO A 92 -10.17 3.58 -34.45
C PRO A 92 -9.30 2.74 -33.50
N MET A 93 -9.44 2.97 -32.19
CA MET A 93 -8.60 2.30 -31.20
C MET A 93 -8.78 0.78 -31.18
N ASP A 94 -9.99 0.30 -31.43
CA ASP A 94 -10.30 -1.12 -31.54
C ASP A 94 -9.60 -1.77 -32.76
N GLU A 95 -9.50 -1.08 -33.89
CA GLU A 95 -8.74 -1.56 -35.04
C GLU A 95 -7.24 -1.69 -34.72
N VAL A 96 -6.65 -0.70 -34.01
CA VAL A 96 -5.25 -0.76 -33.57
C VAL A 96 -5.01 -1.98 -32.69
N VAL A 97 -5.90 -2.24 -31.72
CA VAL A 97 -5.79 -3.40 -30.82
C VAL A 97 -5.95 -4.71 -31.60
N MET A 98 -6.93 -4.78 -32.51
CA MET A 98 -7.14 -5.98 -33.32
C MET A 98 -5.96 -6.27 -34.24
N ASP A 99 -5.38 -5.25 -34.86
CA ASP A 99 -4.21 -5.40 -35.71
C ASP A 99 -2.98 -5.84 -34.91
N TYR A 100 -2.75 -5.27 -33.72
CA TYR A 100 -1.69 -5.71 -32.84
C TYR A 100 -1.85 -7.20 -32.44
N VAL A 101 -3.05 -7.61 -32.06
CA VAL A 101 -3.31 -9.02 -31.71
C VAL A 101 -3.07 -9.93 -32.92
N LYS A 102 -3.49 -9.54 -34.13
CA LYS A 102 -3.33 -10.35 -35.34
C LYS A 102 -1.88 -10.42 -35.80
N THR A 103 -1.20 -9.27 -35.86
CA THR A 103 0.12 -9.15 -36.51
C THR A 103 1.26 -9.46 -35.57
N GLU A 104 1.26 -8.86 -34.38
CA GLU A 104 2.35 -9.00 -33.41
C GLU A 104 2.17 -10.25 -32.53
N LEU A 105 0.97 -10.47 -32.03
CA LEU A 105 0.66 -11.60 -31.15
C LEU A 105 0.18 -12.86 -31.91
N LYS A 106 0.10 -12.80 -33.25
CA LYS A 106 -0.31 -13.93 -34.13
C LYS A 106 -1.64 -14.56 -33.72
N GLY A 107 -2.56 -13.74 -33.23
CA GLY A 107 -3.91 -14.12 -32.81
C GLY A 107 -4.00 -14.73 -31.41
N VAL A 108 -2.93 -14.75 -30.61
CA VAL A 108 -2.93 -15.35 -29.26
C VAL A 108 -2.60 -14.29 -28.21
N VAL A 109 -3.48 -14.16 -27.21
CA VAL A 109 -3.22 -13.40 -25.99
C VAL A 109 -3.12 -14.42 -24.85
N SER A 110 -1.91 -14.64 -24.34
CA SER A 110 -1.68 -15.67 -23.31
C SER A 110 -1.67 -15.07 -21.92
N ALA A 111 -2.09 -15.88 -20.92
CA ALA A 111 -1.94 -15.50 -19.52
C ALA A 111 -0.47 -15.48 -19.06
N GLU A 112 0.42 -16.18 -19.79
CA GLU A 112 1.86 -16.16 -19.53
C GLU A 112 2.47 -14.78 -19.80
N ASP A 113 2.01 -14.10 -20.86
CA ASP A 113 2.51 -12.79 -21.26
C ASP A 113 1.80 -11.62 -20.56
N TYR A 114 0.51 -11.79 -20.23
CA TYR A 114 -0.37 -10.71 -19.79
C TYR A 114 -1.14 -11.00 -18.49
N GLY A 115 -0.95 -12.15 -17.87
CA GLY A 115 -1.68 -12.56 -16.65
C GLY A 115 -1.24 -11.83 -15.38
N GLU A 116 -0.01 -11.30 -15.38
CA GLU A 116 0.55 -10.61 -14.22
C GLU A 116 0.79 -9.12 -14.53
N ALA A 117 0.75 -8.30 -13.48
CA ALA A 117 1.09 -6.88 -13.61
C ALA A 117 2.57 -6.73 -13.96
N GLY A 118 2.87 -5.99 -15.01
CA GLY A 118 4.27 -5.71 -15.40
C GLY A 118 4.96 -4.73 -14.46
N ASP A 119 6.29 -4.74 -14.46
CA ASP A 119 7.16 -3.94 -13.58
C ASP A 119 7.25 -2.45 -13.96
N ARG A 120 6.45 -1.99 -14.91
CA ARG A 120 6.52 -0.61 -15.43
C ARG A 120 6.04 0.44 -14.45
N ILE A 121 5.12 0.07 -13.56
CA ILE A 121 4.49 0.96 -12.60
C ILE A 121 4.73 0.42 -11.20
N THR A 122 5.53 1.14 -10.42
CA THR A 122 5.74 0.85 -9.01
C THR A 122 4.91 1.79 -8.16
N ILE A 123 4.07 1.26 -7.28
CA ILE A 123 3.27 2.06 -6.34
C ILE A 123 3.82 1.84 -4.93
N ILE A 124 4.44 2.87 -4.37
CA ILE A 124 4.82 2.89 -2.96
C ILE A 124 3.59 3.25 -2.15
N LYS A 125 3.03 2.27 -1.46
CA LYS A 125 1.85 2.48 -0.61
C LYS A 125 2.29 3.10 0.72
N GLY A 126 1.57 4.12 1.16
CA GLY A 126 1.68 4.64 2.52
C GLY A 126 1.01 3.71 3.53
N LEU A 127 1.20 4.03 4.81
CA LEU A 127 0.42 3.41 5.87
C LEU A 127 -1.05 3.86 5.76
N PRO A 128 -2.02 2.99 6.11
CA PRO A 128 -3.42 3.38 6.13
C PRO A 128 -3.76 4.28 7.33
N PHE A 129 -2.81 4.47 8.25
CA PHE A 129 -3.03 5.16 9.52
C PHE A 129 -2.93 6.67 9.38
N THR A 130 -4.01 7.37 9.72
CA THR A 130 -4.09 8.84 9.64
C THR A 130 -3.35 9.56 10.77
N ASP A 131 -3.03 8.84 11.85
CA ASP A 131 -2.35 9.32 13.06
C ASP A 131 -0.84 8.98 13.10
N VAL A 132 -0.28 8.50 11.99
CA VAL A 132 1.16 8.21 11.82
C VAL A 132 1.75 9.18 10.80
N ASP A 133 2.44 10.20 11.29
CA ASP A 133 3.09 11.19 10.43
C ASP A 133 4.22 10.51 9.62
N PRO A 134 4.24 10.65 8.28
CA PRO A 134 5.31 10.11 7.44
C PRO A 134 6.71 10.64 7.78
N SER A 135 6.81 11.81 8.43
CA SER A 135 8.08 12.40 8.87
C SER A 135 8.52 11.93 10.27
N ALA A 136 7.68 11.20 11.00
CA ALA A 136 8.01 10.73 12.35
C ALA A 136 9.16 9.73 12.34
N ALA A 137 10.05 9.82 13.32
CA ALA A 137 11.21 8.93 13.45
C ALA A 137 10.84 7.44 13.51
N TYR A 138 9.63 7.12 13.99
CA TYR A 138 9.11 5.75 14.10
C TYR A 138 8.34 5.28 12.85
N TYR A 139 8.13 6.13 11.84
CA TYR A 139 7.35 5.78 10.64
C TYR A 139 7.82 4.50 9.95
N SER A 140 9.14 4.38 9.73
CA SER A 140 9.72 3.19 9.07
C SER A 140 9.50 1.91 9.87
N ALA A 141 9.55 2.00 11.21
CA ALA A 141 9.30 0.85 12.07
C ALA A 141 7.81 0.43 12.04
N VAL A 142 6.89 1.40 12.08
CA VAL A 142 5.44 1.13 11.95
C VAL A 142 5.15 0.52 10.58
N LYS A 143 5.74 1.07 9.51
CA LYS A 143 5.58 0.56 8.15
C LYS A 143 6.05 -0.89 8.05
N TYR A 144 7.25 -1.19 8.52
CA TYR A 144 7.78 -2.55 8.54
C TYR A 144 6.85 -3.52 9.28
N CYS A 145 6.40 -3.15 10.49
CA CYS A 145 5.50 -3.99 11.27
C CYS A 145 4.14 -4.22 10.60
N TYR A 146 3.61 -3.20 9.92
CA TYR A 146 2.36 -3.30 9.18
C TYR A 146 2.49 -4.18 7.94
N GLU A 147 3.49 -3.94 7.10
CA GLU A 147 3.72 -4.69 5.85
C GLU A 147 4.04 -6.17 6.09
N ASN A 148 4.69 -6.48 7.23
CA ASN A 148 4.98 -7.85 7.63
C ASN A 148 3.87 -8.48 8.50
N ASN A 149 2.69 -7.84 8.61
CA ASN A 149 1.56 -8.31 9.40
C ASN A 149 1.85 -8.52 10.90
N ILE A 150 2.91 -7.92 11.44
CA ILE A 150 3.30 -7.99 12.84
C ILE A 150 2.35 -7.13 13.69
N PHE A 151 2.11 -5.88 13.27
CA PHE A 151 1.22 -4.95 13.94
C PHE A 151 0.26 -4.30 12.94
N LYS A 152 -1.05 -4.46 13.13
CA LYS A 152 -2.09 -4.05 12.15
C LYS A 152 -2.81 -2.75 12.52
N GLY A 153 -2.32 -2.01 13.53
CA GLY A 153 -3.04 -0.88 14.10
C GLY A 153 -4.07 -1.29 15.16
N VAL A 154 -4.75 -0.30 15.70
CA VAL A 154 -5.87 -0.47 16.64
C VAL A 154 -7.19 -0.53 15.88
N THR A 155 -7.30 0.24 14.78
CA THR A 155 -8.37 0.15 13.78
C THR A 155 -7.73 0.12 12.39
N ASP A 156 -8.54 0.02 11.34
CA ASP A 156 -8.07 0.04 9.95
C ASP A 156 -7.35 1.35 9.57
N THR A 157 -7.66 2.46 10.27
CA THR A 157 -7.14 3.80 9.98
C THR A 157 -6.38 4.46 11.12
N MET A 158 -6.27 3.80 12.29
CA MET A 158 -5.62 4.35 13.48
C MET A 158 -4.60 3.37 14.05
N PHE A 159 -3.38 3.84 14.25
CA PHE A 159 -2.29 3.08 14.89
C PHE A 159 -2.20 3.33 16.39
N MET A 160 -2.48 4.56 16.83
CA MET A 160 -2.38 5.08 18.19
C MET A 160 -0.94 4.98 18.77
N PRO A 161 0.04 5.65 18.13
CA PRO A 161 1.47 5.48 18.43
C PRO A 161 1.85 5.88 19.86
N ASN A 162 1.07 6.77 20.50
CA ASN A 162 1.33 7.25 21.86
C ASN A 162 0.60 6.46 22.94
N ASN A 163 -0.21 5.47 22.58
CA ASN A 163 -0.93 4.66 23.55
C ASN A 163 -0.04 3.54 24.12
N THR A 164 -0.37 3.11 25.33
CA THR A 164 0.28 1.95 25.94
C THR A 164 -0.18 0.66 25.26
N ILE A 165 0.73 -0.28 25.10
CA ILE A 165 0.42 -1.63 24.61
C ILE A 165 -0.17 -2.49 25.74
N THR A 166 -1.17 -3.30 25.42
CA THR A 166 -1.76 -4.26 26.36
C THR A 166 -1.01 -5.59 26.36
N ARG A 167 -1.23 -6.40 27.40
CA ARG A 167 -0.68 -7.76 27.50
C ARG A 167 -1.11 -8.65 26.33
N GLY A 168 -2.39 -8.57 25.94
CA GLY A 168 -2.92 -9.29 24.77
C GLY A 168 -2.26 -8.87 23.46
N GLN A 169 -2.05 -7.57 23.27
CA GLN A 169 -1.36 -7.05 22.09
C GLN A 169 0.11 -7.52 22.03
N MET A 170 0.82 -7.51 23.17
CA MET A 170 2.21 -7.93 23.23
C MET A 170 2.40 -9.38 22.76
N VAL A 171 1.63 -10.33 23.32
CA VAL A 171 1.74 -11.73 22.91
C VAL A 171 1.27 -11.97 21.47
N THR A 172 0.32 -11.15 20.99
CA THR A 172 -0.15 -11.21 19.59
C THR A 172 0.95 -10.79 18.62
N VAL A 173 1.71 -9.76 18.96
CA VAL A 173 2.88 -9.33 18.17
C VAL A 173 3.90 -10.47 18.06
N LEU A 174 4.28 -11.07 19.17
CA LEU A 174 5.22 -12.20 19.19
C LEU A 174 4.71 -13.41 18.40
N TRP A 175 3.43 -13.73 18.57
CA TRP A 175 2.78 -14.81 17.82
C TRP A 175 2.82 -14.57 16.30
N ARG A 176 2.52 -13.34 15.86
CA ARG A 176 2.59 -12.96 14.44
C ARG A 176 4.01 -12.98 13.88
N MET A 177 5.01 -12.56 14.67
CA MET A 177 6.42 -12.67 14.29
C MET A 177 6.85 -14.11 14.03
N ASN A 178 6.16 -15.09 14.64
CA ASN A 178 6.38 -16.52 14.41
C ASN A 178 5.46 -17.12 13.32
N GLY A 179 4.85 -16.29 12.47
CA GLY A 179 3.98 -16.75 11.39
C GLY A 179 2.59 -17.18 11.82
N SER A 180 2.16 -16.78 13.01
CA SER A 180 0.81 -17.04 13.55
C SER A 180 0.46 -18.54 13.62
N PRO A 181 1.31 -19.41 14.23
CA PRO A 181 1.04 -20.85 14.27
C PRO A 181 -0.23 -21.17 15.05
N GLU A 182 -0.97 -22.18 14.60
CA GLU A 182 -2.16 -22.62 15.33
C GLU A 182 -1.72 -23.29 16.66
N PRO A 183 -2.27 -22.86 17.83
CA PRO A 183 -1.93 -23.45 19.09
C PRO A 183 -2.48 -24.90 19.19
N LYS A 184 -1.69 -25.80 19.75
CA LYS A 184 -2.08 -27.22 19.93
C LYS A 184 -3.02 -27.41 21.10
N ASN A 185 -2.93 -26.55 22.11
CA ASN A 185 -3.71 -26.62 23.34
C ASN A 185 -4.72 -25.47 23.41
N ALA A 186 -5.84 -25.72 24.07
CA ALA A 186 -6.80 -24.67 24.38
C ALA A 186 -6.20 -23.61 25.32
N ASN A 187 -6.74 -22.39 25.26
CA ASN A 187 -6.37 -21.33 26.18
C ASN A 187 -6.66 -21.75 27.65
N PRO A 188 -5.66 -21.68 28.55
CA PRO A 188 -5.83 -22.09 29.94
C PRO A 188 -6.48 -21.04 30.84
N PHE A 189 -6.66 -19.78 30.36
CA PHE A 189 -7.11 -18.67 31.18
C PHE A 189 -8.61 -18.41 31.05
N GLY A 190 -9.32 -18.41 32.15
CA GLY A 190 -10.79 -18.25 32.21
C GLY A 190 -11.28 -16.84 31.84
N ASP A 191 -10.44 -15.83 31.97
CA ASP A 191 -10.76 -14.44 31.61
C ASP A 191 -10.57 -14.11 30.10
N VAL A 192 -10.20 -15.09 29.29
CA VAL A 192 -10.02 -14.93 27.83
C VAL A 192 -11.11 -15.71 27.11
N ALA A 193 -12.13 -15.01 26.63
CA ALA A 193 -13.24 -15.63 25.90
C ALA A 193 -12.76 -16.34 24.62
N ALA A 194 -13.42 -17.44 24.23
CA ALA A 194 -13.13 -18.16 23.01
C ALA A 194 -13.28 -17.30 21.72
N THR A 195 -14.10 -16.25 21.80
CA THR A 195 -14.31 -15.27 20.71
C THR A 195 -13.30 -14.11 20.75
N SER A 196 -12.42 -14.07 21.74
CA SER A 196 -11.42 -13.00 21.86
C SER A 196 -10.44 -13.01 20.67
N PRO A 197 -10.13 -11.86 20.08
CA PRO A 197 -9.11 -11.76 19.02
C PRO A 197 -7.71 -12.17 19.50
N PHE A 198 -7.49 -12.24 20.80
CA PHE A 198 -6.23 -12.61 21.42
C PHE A 198 -6.13 -14.09 21.79
N VAL A 199 -7.22 -14.86 21.71
CA VAL A 199 -7.29 -16.22 22.28
C VAL A 199 -6.21 -17.15 21.71
N LYS A 200 -5.98 -17.14 20.40
CA LYS A 200 -4.95 -17.98 19.76
C LYS A 200 -3.54 -17.59 20.17
N ALA A 201 -3.26 -16.29 20.17
CA ALA A 201 -1.95 -15.77 20.55
C ALA A 201 -1.63 -16.06 22.04
N ILE A 202 -2.63 -15.94 22.91
CA ILE A 202 -2.48 -16.24 24.35
C ILE A 202 -2.29 -17.73 24.59
N ALA A 203 -3.07 -18.60 23.90
CA ALA A 203 -2.90 -20.06 23.98
C ALA A 203 -1.51 -20.47 23.52
N TRP A 204 -1.05 -19.94 22.38
CA TRP A 204 0.31 -20.17 21.87
C TRP A 204 1.40 -19.69 22.85
N ALA A 205 1.23 -18.51 23.46
CA ALA A 205 2.20 -17.96 24.41
C ALA A 205 2.26 -18.81 25.70
N ALA A 206 1.15 -19.32 26.16
CA ALA A 206 1.09 -20.25 27.30
C ALA A 206 1.75 -21.61 26.97
N GLU A 207 1.43 -22.20 25.82
CA GLU A 207 2.01 -23.46 25.34
C GLU A 207 3.53 -23.39 25.23
N ASN A 208 4.05 -22.26 24.73
CA ASN A 208 5.49 -22.02 24.59
C ASN A 208 6.15 -21.47 25.87
N LYS A 209 5.43 -21.45 26.99
CA LYS A 209 5.92 -21.01 28.31
C LYS A 209 6.39 -19.54 28.35
N LEU A 210 5.94 -18.71 27.40
CA LEU A 210 6.25 -17.28 27.39
C LEU A 210 5.51 -16.54 28.50
N THR A 211 4.36 -17.07 28.92
CA THR A 211 3.55 -16.51 30.00
C THR A 211 2.92 -17.61 30.86
N ASN A 212 2.77 -17.33 32.17
CA ASN A 212 2.02 -18.16 33.09
C ASN A 212 0.75 -17.40 33.58
N GLY A 213 0.34 -16.34 32.86
CA GLY A 213 -0.74 -15.46 33.34
C GLY A 213 -0.27 -14.43 34.38
N ILE A 214 -1.24 -13.74 34.97
CA ILE A 214 -1.07 -12.99 36.23
C ILE A 214 -1.28 -13.95 37.40
N THR A 215 -2.23 -14.86 37.24
CA THR A 215 -2.46 -16.04 38.09
C THR A 215 -2.55 -17.26 37.20
N GLU A 216 -2.70 -18.45 37.78
CA GLU A 216 -2.88 -19.71 37.03
C GLU A 216 -4.11 -19.70 36.10
N THR A 217 -5.12 -18.91 36.42
CA THR A 217 -6.41 -18.87 35.71
C THR A 217 -6.70 -17.52 35.04
N THR A 218 -5.82 -16.49 35.19
CA THR A 218 -6.07 -15.13 34.72
C THR A 218 -4.90 -14.62 33.89
N PHE A 219 -5.17 -14.17 32.69
CA PHE A 219 -4.17 -13.55 31.78
C PHE A 219 -4.23 -12.00 31.82
N ALA A 220 -5.41 -11.42 31.95
CA ALA A 220 -5.74 -9.98 31.87
C ALA A 220 -5.31 -9.35 30.52
N PRO A 221 -5.93 -9.74 29.38
CA PRO A 221 -5.50 -9.32 28.03
C PRO A 221 -5.58 -7.82 27.77
N ALA A 222 -6.55 -7.13 28.39
CA ALA A 222 -6.78 -5.69 28.23
C ALA A 222 -5.89 -4.83 29.15
N GLN A 223 -5.21 -5.43 30.11
CA GLN A 223 -4.34 -4.68 31.05
C GLN A 223 -3.09 -4.18 30.29
N ALA A 224 -2.70 -2.92 30.53
CA ALA A 224 -1.42 -2.39 30.08
C ALA A 224 -0.26 -3.21 30.64
N ILE A 225 0.71 -3.56 29.81
CA ILE A 225 1.86 -4.34 30.23
C ILE A 225 2.90 -3.46 30.95
N SER A 226 3.38 -3.87 32.11
CA SER A 226 4.49 -3.19 32.78
C SER A 226 5.83 -3.53 32.11
N ARG A 227 6.85 -2.67 32.31
CA ARG A 227 8.22 -2.94 31.81
C ARG A 227 8.76 -4.29 32.27
N GLN A 228 8.53 -4.63 33.56
CA GLN A 228 8.93 -5.93 34.11
C GLN A 228 8.27 -7.09 33.37
N GLN A 229 6.95 -7.03 33.18
CA GLN A 229 6.21 -8.08 32.50
C GLN A 229 6.64 -8.21 31.02
N PHE A 230 6.83 -7.06 30.35
CA PHE A 230 7.31 -7.01 28.97
C PHE A 230 8.67 -7.70 28.85
N LEU A 231 9.65 -7.32 29.67
CA LEU A 231 10.99 -7.91 29.64
C LEU A 231 10.98 -9.39 29.99
N THR A 232 10.10 -9.83 30.92
CA THR A 232 9.98 -11.24 31.29
C THR A 232 9.48 -12.07 30.11
N ILE A 233 8.46 -11.59 29.38
CA ILE A 233 7.94 -12.30 28.20
C ILE A 233 8.99 -12.29 27.08
N LEU A 234 9.66 -11.17 26.86
CA LEU A 234 10.69 -11.04 25.83
C LEU A 234 11.90 -11.96 26.11
N TYR A 235 12.35 -12.04 27.36
CA TYR A 235 13.44 -12.95 27.77
C TYR A 235 13.09 -14.42 27.54
N ARG A 236 11.82 -14.80 27.79
CA ARG A 236 11.37 -16.18 27.55
C ARG A 236 11.18 -16.49 26.08
N TYR A 237 10.99 -15.45 25.28
CA TYR A 237 10.86 -15.55 23.83
C TYR A 237 12.21 -15.69 23.11
N ALA A 238 13.27 -15.07 23.62
CA ALA A 238 14.63 -15.08 23.03
C ALA A 238 15.34 -16.43 23.23
#